data_d199cd4eee6998026e7609e10b66a21c
#
_entry.id   d199cd4eee6998026e7609e10b66a21c
#
_cell.length_a   1.000
_cell.length_b   1.000
_cell.length_c   1.000
_cell.angle_alpha   90.00
_cell.angle_beta   90.00
_cell.angle_gamma   90.00
#
_symmetry.space_group_name_H-M   'P 1'
#
loop_
_entity.id
_entity.type
_entity.pdbx_description
1 polymer ?
#
loop_
_entity_poly.entity_id
_entity_poly.type
_entity_poly.pdbx_seq_one_letter_code
_entity_poly.pdbx_strand_id
1 'polypeptide(L)'
;MGNKNQNLPSTSVQLAVGFAVKDNTLLIYSHPEYQNHQVADGHAECPERLSHLLAHWDKISLSQDLNFIQPQAVSTDRLLAAHPKAHLDFIEQMSPLDTEAIVPLDPDTWLGPHSRNAALLAAGALCSGVDAVLANEDTRVFCAVRPPGHHAEIDSAMG
;
A
#
# COMPACT_ATOMS: atom_id res chain seq x y z
N MET A 1 -12.35 -41.13 -29.95
CA MET A 1 -12.88 -39.86 -29.39
C MET A 1 -11.79 -39.34 -28.45
N GLY A 2 -11.03 -38.38 -28.93
CA GLY A 2 -9.83 -37.87 -28.26
C GLY A 2 -10.16 -36.71 -27.34
N ASN A 3 -9.74 -36.81 -26.11
CA ASN A 3 -9.83 -35.76 -25.10
C ASN A 3 -8.58 -34.89 -25.23
N LYS A 4 -8.73 -33.68 -25.73
CA LYS A 4 -7.66 -32.67 -25.79
C LYS A 4 -7.61 -31.94 -24.46
N ASN A 5 -6.69 -32.33 -23.58
CA ASN A 5 -6.24 -31.51 -22.45
C ASN A 5 -5.54 -30.25 -23.01
N GLN A 6 -6.18 -29.10 -22.89
CA GLN A 6 -5.55 -27.80 -23.15
C GLN A 6 -4.72 -27.44 -21.93
N ASN A 7 -3.41 -27.56 -22.05
CA ASN A 7 -2.44 -26.99 -21.11
C ASN A 7 -2.53 -25.47 -21.18
N LEU A 8 -2.99 -24.84 -20.11
CA LEU A 8 -2.83 -23.41 -19.89
C LEU A 8 -1.33 -23.14 -19.63
N PRO A 9 -0.76 -22.09 -20.21
CA PRO A 9 0.63 -21.74 -19.93
C PRO A 9 0.77 -21.29 -18.48
N SER A 10 1.63 -21.95 -17.73
CA SER A 10 2.07 -21.50 -16.40
C SER A 10 2.90 -20.24 -16.56
N THR A 11 2.27 -19.07 -16.36
CA THR A 11 3.00 -17.82 -16.24
C THR A 11 3.66 -17.83 -14.86
N SER A 12 4.92 -18.23 -14.82
CA SER A 12 5.76 -18.05 -13.64
C SER A 12 5.93 -16.58 -13.38
N VAL A 13 5.22 -16.05 -12.39
CA VAL A 13 5.48 -14.72 -11.83
C VAL A 13 6.84 -14.80 -11.15
N GLN A 14 7.85 -14.26 -11.81
CA GLN A 14 9.17 -14.11 -11.24
C GLN A 14 9.10 -13.03 -10.16
N LEU A 15 8.98 -13.47 -8.89
CA LEU A 15 9.18 -12.61 -7.73
C LEU A 15 10.62 -12.08 -7.79
N ALA A 16 10.76 -10.80 -8.10
CA ALA A 16 12.04 -10.11 -8.00
C ALA A 16 12.43 -10.05 -6.51
N VAL A 17 13.45 -10.80 -6.17
CA VAL A 17 14.21 -11.01 -4.94
C VAL A 17 13.97 -12.41 -4.36
N GLY A 18 14.95 -13.28 -4.57
CA GLY A 18 14.92 -14.66 -4.10
C GLY A 18 15.13 -14.77 -2.58
N PHE A 19 14.06 -14.60 -1.82
CA PHE A 19 13.99 -15.05 -0.45
C PHE A 19 13.30 -16.42 -0.43
N ALA A 20 14.01 -17.44 0.06
CA ALA A 20 13.37 -18.70 0.45
C ALA A 20 12.44 -18.38 1.63
N VAL A 21 11.13 -18.32 1.38
CA VAL A 21 10.11 -18.12 2.40
C VAL A 21 10.10 -19.39 3.26
N LYS A 22 10.43 -19.27 4.54
CA LYS A 22 10.26 -20.36 5.51
C LYS A 22 8.76 -20.60 5.70
N ASP A 23 8.39 -21.83 6.03
CA ASP A 23 7.03 -22.17 6.43
C ASP A 23 6.55 -21.21 7.53
N ASN A 24 5.30 -20.71 7.40
CA ASN A 24 4.68 -19.78 8.36
C ASN A 24 5.34 -18.38 8.44
N THR A 25 5.65 -17.76 7.32
CA THR A 25 6.29 -16.44 7.25
C THR A 25 5.27 -15.31 7.38
N LEU A 26 5.54 -14.34 8.25
CA LEU A 26 4.82 -13.06 8.31
C LEU A 26 5.61 -11.99 7.55
N LEU A 27 5.01 -11.43 6.52
CA LEU A 27 5.56 -10.33 5.73
C LEU A 27 4.93 -9.01 6.20
N ILE A 28 5.75 -8.01 6.50
CA ILE A 28 5.31 -6.68 6.89
C ILE A 28 5.64 -5.71 5.76
N TYR A 29 4.63 -5.22 5.07
CA TYR A 29 4.82 -4.17 4.08
C TYR A 29 4.74 -2.81 4.76
N SER A 30 5.82 -2.03 4.64
CA SER A 30 5.89 -0.65 5.12
C SER A 30 6.88 0.16 4.29
N HIS A 31 6.76 1.50 4.31
CA HIS A 31 7.64 2.39 3.57
C HIS A 31 7.84 3.71 4.34
N PRO A 32 9.06 4.31 4.38
CA PRO A 32 9.30 5.59 5.05
C PRO A 32 8.43 6.73 4.55
N GLU A 33 8.04 6.71 3.28
CA GLU A 33 7.18 7.72 2.65
C GLU A 33 5.82 7.89 3.34
N TYR A 34 5.32 6.87 4.01
CA TYR A 34 4.05 6.95 4.76
C TYR A 34 4.08 7.98 5.89
N GLN A 35 5.26 8.31 6.42
CA GLN A 35 5.41 9.33 7.46
C GLN A 35 5.42 10.74 6.88
N ASN A 36 5.65 10.89 5.58
CA ASN A 36 5.63 12.17 4.89
C ASN A 36 4.22 12.60 4.48
N HIS A 37 3.22 11.71 4.57
CA HIS A 37 1.83 12.10 4.40
C HIS A 37 1.39 12.97 5.56
N GLN A 38 1.09 14.24 5.27
CA GLN A 38 0.67 15.25 6.22
C GLN A 38 -0.83 15.50 6.11
N VAL A 39 -1.44 15.76 7.25
CA VAL A 39 -2.84 16.13 7.43
C VAL A 39 -2.94 17.39 8.28
N ALA A 40 -4.14 17.92 8.50
CA ALA A 40 -4.33 19.07 9.37
C ALA A 40 -3.82 18.81 10.81
N ASP A 41 -3.33 19.87 11.46
CA ASP A 41 -2.84 19.79 12.83
C ASP A 41 -3.90 19.25 13.79
N GLY A 42 -3.50 18.29 14.63
CA GLY A 42 -4.39 17.67 15.61
C GLY A 42 -5.35 16.62 15.04
N HIS A 43 -5.24 16.28 13.77
CA HIS A 43 -6.03 15.22 13.17
C HIS A 43 -5.67 13.85 13.77
N ALA A 44 -6.67 12.99 13.94
CA ALA A 44 -6.47 11.66 14.53
C ALA A 44 -5.65 10.72 13.62
N GLU A 45 -5.78 10.87 12.30
CA GLU A 45 -4.90 10.25 11.32
C GLU A 45 -3.63 11.10 11.21
N CYS A 46 -2.51 10.63 11.72
CA CYS A 46 -1.25 11.36 11.79
C CYS A 46 -0.04 10.44 11.64
N PRO A 47 1.14 10.96 11.26
CA PRO A 47 2.37 10.16 11.08
C PRO A 47 2.76 9.35 12.32
N GLU A 48 2.46 9.87 13.51
CA GLU A 48 2.80 9.24 14.80
C GLU A 48 2.14 7.88 14.98
N ARG A 49 0.98 7.63 14.38
CA ARG A 49 0.32 6.30 14.44
C ARG A 49 1.23 5.19 13.93
N LEU A 50 1.87 5.40 12.78
CA LEU A 50 2.78 4.41 12.21
C LEU A 50 4.13 4.40 12.92
N SER A 51 4.72 5.56 13.22
CA SER A 51 6.01 5.64 13.90
C SER A 51 5.97 5.02 15.30
N HIS A 52 4.89 5.21 16.05
CA HIS A 52 4.70 4.56 17.35
C HIS A 52 4.56 3.04 17.24
N LEU A 53 3.85 2.54 16.23
CA LEU A 53 3.74 1.10 15.97
C LEU A 53 5.11 0.48 15.69
N LEU A 54 5.89 1.07 14.77
CA LEU A 54 7.21 0.59 14.41
C LEU A 54 8.18 0.64 15.60
N ALA A 55 8.20 1.76 16.33
CA ALA A 55 9.03 1.91 17.53
C ALA A 55 8.64 0.93 18.66
N HIS A 56 7.35 0.57 18.77
CA HIS A 56 6.91 -0.44 19.72
C HIS A 56 7.45 -1.83 19.35
N TRP A 57 7.41 -2.20 18.07
CA TRP A 57 7.97 -3.47 17.63
C TRP A 57 9.48 -3.58 17.86
N ASP A 58 10.22 -2.48 17.65
CA ASP A 58 11.64 -2.42 17.97
C ASP A 58 11.90 -2.59 19.48
N LYS A 59 11.11 -1.90 20.31
CA LYS A 59 11.23 -1.94 21.76
C LYS A 59 11.02 -3.35 22.36
N ILE A 60 10.11 -4.12 21.80
CA ILE A 60 9.84 -5.50 22.24
C ILE A 60 10.68 -6.54 21.49
N SER A 61 11.65 -6.09 20.68
CA SER A 61 12.53 -6.92 19.85
C SER A 61 11.78 -7.80 18.82
N LEU A 62 10.51 -7.52 18.57
CA LEU A 62 9.73 -8.26 17.59
C LEU A 62 10.19 -7.98 16.15
N SER A 63 10.72 -6.79 15.89
CA SER A 63 11.24 -6.38 14.57
C SER A 63 12.34 -7.31 14.04
N GLN A 64 13.08 -8.01 14.91
CA GLN A 64 14.12 -8.95 14.53
C GLN A 64 13.55 -10.25 13.90
N ASP A 65 12.30 -10.59 14.25
CA ASP A 65 11.60 -11.77 13.78
C ASP A 65 10.62 -11.46 12.62
N LEU A 66 10.46 -10.18 12.26
CA LEU A 66 9.57 -9.72 11.20
C LEU A 66 10.32 -9.51 9.88
N ASN A 67 9.69 -9.92 8.78
CA ASN A 67 10.22 -9.68 7.44
C ASN A 67 9.63 -8.39 6.87
N PHE A 68 10.36 -7.28 6.99
CA PHE A 68 9.97 -6.00 6.43
C PHE A 68 10.24 -5.93 4.94
N ILE A 69 9.25 -5.52 4.17
CA ILE A 69 9.31 -5.35 2.72
C ILE A 69 8.84 -3.94 2.37
N GLN A 70 9.64 -3.24 1.57
CA GLN A 70 9.21 -1.98 0.96
C GLN A 70 8.42 -2.29 -0.32
N PRO A 71 7.16 -1.85 -0.40
CA PRO A 71 6.34 -2.07 -1.57
C PRO A 71 6.79 -1.19 -2.75
N GLN A 72 6.45 -1.61 -3.95
CA GLN A 72 6.45 -0.74 -5.13
C GLN A 72 5.10 -0.03 -5.23
N ALA A 73 5.08 1.14 -5.86
CA ALA A 73 3.83 1.82 -6.17
C ALA A 73 2.94 0.93 -7.05
N VAL A 74 1.64 0.98 -6.79
CA VAL A 74 0.64 0.24 -7.57
C VAL A 74 0.68 0.69 -9.05
N SER A 75 0.49 -0.25 -9.97
CA SER A 75 0.41 0.08 -11.40
C SER A 75 -0.88 0.84 -11.76
N THR A 76 -0.81 1.68 -12.78
CA THR A 76 -1.97 2.41 -13.29
C THR A 76 -3.11 1.47 -13.70
N ASP A 77 -2.81 0.31 -14.28
CA ASP A 77 -3.83 -0.66 -14.69
C ASP A 77 -4.62 -1.21 -13.49
N ARG A 78 -3.95 -1.48 -12.36
CA ARG A 78 -4.63 -1.91 -11.13
C ARG A 78 -5.48 -0.79 -10.53
N LEU A 79 -5.03 0.47 -10.60
CA LEU A 79 -5.82 1.63 -10.18
C LEU A 79 -7.07 1.79 -11.06
N LEU A 80 -6.93 1.70 -12.37
CA LEU A 80 -8.05 1.82 -13.33
C LEU A 80 -9.05 0.68 -13.23
N ALA A 81 -8.69 -0.45 -12.64
CA ALA A 81 -9.63 -1.52 -12.32
C ALA A 81 -10.58 -1.17 -11.14
N ALA A 82 -10.16 -0.25 -10.26
CA ALA A 82 -10.91 0.18 -9.09
C ALA A 82 -11.53 1.57 -9.24
N HIS A 83 -10.86 2.48 -9.95
CA HIS A 83 -11.21 3.90 -10.05
C HIS A 83 -11.24 4.37 -11.49
N PRO A 84 -12.18 5.25 -11.88
CA PRO A 84 -12.19 5.86 -13.20
C PRO A 84 -10.98 6.79 -13.37
N LYS A 85 -10.52 6.92 -14.62
CA LYS A 85 -9.39 7.80 -14.94
C LYS A 85 -9.60 9.24 -14.45
N ALA A 86 -10.82 9.76 -14.53
CA ALA A 86 -11.14 11.11 -14.07
C ALA A 86 -10.83 11.32 -12.57
N HIS A 87 -11.04 10.28 -11.73
CA HIS A 87 -10.67 10.35 -10.32
C HIS A 87 -9.15 10.39 -10.15
N LEU A 88 -8.41 9.58 -10.88
CA LEU A 88 -6.93 9.59 -10.82
C LEU A 88 -6.36 10.93 -11.28
N ASP A 89 -6.91 11.49 -12.36
CA ASP A 89 -6.53 12.81 -12.87
C ASP A 89 -6.86 13.92 -11.85
N PHE A 90 -8.01 13.82 -11.18
CA PHE A 90 -8.40 14.74 -10.11
C PHE A 90 -7.40 14.72 -8.93
N ILE A 91 -7.07 13.55 -8.42
CA ILE A 91 -6.09 13.42 -7.34
C ILE A 91 -4.72 13.97 -7.75
N GLU A 92 -4.29 13.73 -8.99
CA GLU A 92 -3.04 14.28 -9.51
C GLU A 92 -3.06 15.80 -9.57
N GLN A 93 -4.15 16.39 -10.07
CA GLN A 93 -4.32 17.85 -10.15
C GLN A 93 -4.39 18.53 -8.78
N MET A 94 -5.04 17.87 -7.82
CA MET A 94 -5.18 18.40 -6.46
C MET A 94 -3.91 18.21 -5.62
N SER A 95 -2.98 17.35 -6.04
CA SER A 95 -1.73 17.10 -5.32
C SER A 95 -0.85 18.36 -5.36
N PRO A 96 -0.51 18.96 -4.20
CA PRO A 96 0.24 20.19 -4.17
C PRO A 96 1.67 20.00 -4.65
N LEU A 97 2.20 20.99 -5.36
CA LEU A 97 3.60 21.07 -5.78
C LEU A 97 4.49 21.76 -4.74
N ASP A 98 3.88 22.59 -3.90
CA ASP A 98 4.55 23.26 -2.78
C ASP A 98 4.77 22.28 -1.64
N THR A 99 5.97 22.26 -1.08
CA THR A 99 6.39 21.33 -0.02
C THR A 99 5.69 21.54 1.32
N GLU A 100 5.06 22.69 1.51
CA GLU A 100 4.34 23.05 2.75
C GLU A 100 2.81 23.06 2.60
N ALA A 101 2.30 22.92 1.39
CA ALA A 101 0.87 23.02 1.13
C ALA A 101 0.12 21.74 1.54
N ILE A 102 -1.01 21.90 2.23
CA ILE A 102 -1.96 20.84 2.55
C ILE A 102 -3.33 21.25 1.99
N VAL A 103 -3.91 20.43 1.12
CA VAL A 103 -5.15 20.69 0.41
C VAL A 103 -6.25 19.76 0.94
N PRO A 104 -7.38 20.29 1.46
CA PRO A 104 -8.51 19.47 1.82
C PRO A 104 -9.24 18.97 0.57
N LEU A 105 -9.56 17.70 0.52
CA LEU A 105 -10.47 17.11 -0.48
C LEU A 105 -11.91 17.08 0.04
N ASP A 106 -12.06 16.80 1.31
CA ASP A 106 -13.30 16.90 2.09
C ASP A 106 -12.97 17.32 3.54
N PRO A 107 -13.95 17.39 4.47
CA PRO A 107 -13.68 17.81 5.85
C PRO A 107 -12.70 16.91 6.63
N ASP A 108 -12.46 15.69 6.18
CA ASP A 108 -11.67 14.67 6.89
C ASP A 108 -10.55 14.06 6.04
N THR A 109 -10.37 14.51 4.79
CA THR A 109 -9.38 13.98 3.84
C THR A 109 -8.46 15.08 3.31
N TRP A 110 -7.16 14.87 3.43
CA TRP A 110 -6.16 15.90 3.14
C TRP A 110 -5.08 15.37 2.17
N LEU A 111 -4.63 16.23 1.25
CA LEU A 111 -3.48 15.98 0.38
C LEU A 111 -2.34 16.93 0.71
N GLY A 112 -1.23 16.39 1.20
CA GLY A 112 0.07 17.05 1.22
C GLY A 112 0.91 16.65 0.00
N PRO A 113 2.12 17.23 -0.16
CA PRO A 113 3.00 16.97 -1.31
C PRO A 113 3.38 15.48 -1.50
N HIS A 114 3.44 14.74 -0.41
CA HIS A 114 3.82 13.32 -0.38
C HIS A 114 2.62 12.36 -0.38
N SER A 115 1.40 12.89 -0.18
CA SER A 115 0.19 12.06 0.03
C SER A 115 -0.10 11.14 -1.14
N ARG A 116 -0.01 11.63 -2.39
CA ARG A 116 -0.23 10.83 -3.59
C ARG A 116 0.76 9.67 -3.68
N ASN A 117 2.04 9.92 -3.45
CA ASN A 117 3.06 8.87 -3.49
C ASN A 117 2.86 7.84 -2.38
N ALA A 118 2.57 8.28 -1.17
CA ALA A 118 2.24 7.41 -0.04
C ALA A 118 1.01 6.53 -0.36
N ALA A 119 -0.06 7.08 -0.94
CA ALA A 119 -1.25 6.34 -1.33
C ALA A 119 -0.96 5.28 -2.41
N LEU A 120 -0.15 5.62 -3.42
CA LEU A 120 0.27 4.66 -4.47
C LEU A 120 1.07 3.49 -3.89
N LEU A 121 1.97 3.77 -2.95
CA LEU A 121 2.74 2.75 -2.24
C LEU A 121 1.85 1.91 -1.31
N ALA A 122 0.88 2.51 -0.63
CA ALA A 122 -0.06 1.80 0.24
C ALA A 122 -0.93 0.80 -0.55
N ALA A 123 -1.49 1.23 -1.68
CA ALA A 123 -2.21 0.37 -2.60
C ALA A 123 -1.31 -0.73 -3.18
N GLY A 124 -0.06 -0.39 -3.51
CA GLY A 124 0.96 -1.35 -3.98
C GLY A 124 1.32 -2.40 -2.93
N ALA A 125 1.41 -2.01 -1.66
CA ALA A 125 1.63 -2.91 -0.54
C ALA A 125 0.52 -3.97 -0.44
N LEU A 126 -0.75 -3.53 -0.52
CA LEU A 126 -1.89 -4.44 -0.48
C LEU A 126 -1.91 -5.39 -1.67
N CYS A 127 -1.70 -4.88 -2.89
CA CYS A 127 -1.64 -5.71 -4.09
C CYS A 127 -0.53 -6.75 -4.01
N SER A 128 0.67 -6.34 -3.60
CA SER A 128 1.81 -7.26 -3.43
C SER A 128 1.58 -8.27 -2.31
N GLY A 129 0.90 -7.86 -1.24
CA GLY A 129 0.51 -8.73 -0.14
C GLY A 129 -0.46 -9.83 -0.60
N VAL A 130 -1.48 -9.47 -1.36
CA VAL A 130 -2.42 -10.44 -1.96
C VAL A 130 -1.68 -11.40 -2.89
N ASP A 131 -0.81 -10.89 -3.78
CA ASP A 131 -0.02 -11.74 -4.68
C ASP A 131 0.85 -12.72 -3.89
N ALA A 132 1.46 -12.30 -2.77
CA ALA A 132 2.30 -13.15 -1.92
C ALA A 132 1.49 -14.28 -1.22
N VAL A 133 0.31 -13.95 -0.68
CA VAL A 133 -0.57 -14.96 -0.04
C VAL A 133 -1.10 -15.95 -1.04
N LEU A 134 -1.46 -15.51 -2.26
CA LEU A 134 -1.92 -16.39 -3.32
C LEU A 134 -0.81 -17.31 -3.87
N ALA A 135 0.44 -16.84 -3.79
CA ALA A 135 1.60 -17.64 -4.22
C ALA A 135 2.03 -18.72 -3.21
N ASN A 136 1.74 -18.53 -1.93
CA ASN A 136 2.10 -19.47 -0.86
C ASN A 136 1.09 -19.41 0.29
N GLU A 137 0.37 -20.51 0.53
CA GLU A 137 -0.68 -20.64 1.55
C GLU A 137 -0.18 -20.44 3.00
N ASP A 138 1.11 -20.66 3.25
CA ASP A 138 1.73 -20.47 4.55
C ASP A 138 2.16 -18.99 4.81
N THR A 139 2.00 -18.12 3.82
CA THR A 139 2.33 -16.69 3.95
C THR A 139 1.20 -15.92 4.61
N ARG A 140 1.56 -15.09 5.58
CA ARG A 140 0.70 -14.08 6.20
C ARG A 140 1.26 -12.71 5.88
N VAL A 141 0.38 -11.72 5.73
CA VAL A 141 0.77 -10.36 5.38
C VAL A 141 0.14 -9.37 6.33
N PHE A 142 0.91 -8.38 6.73
CA PHE A 142 0.43 -7.18 7.40
C PHE A 142 0.93 -5.95 6.66
N CYS A 143 0.01 -5.07 6.26
CA CYS A 143 0.33 -3.82 5.59
C CYS A 143 0.30 -2.67 6.61
N ALA A 144 1.48 -2.26 7.09
CA ALA A 144 1.66 -1.11 7.98
C ALA A 144 1.78 0.16 7.12
N VAL A 145 0.66 0.66 6.64
CA VAL A 145 0.57 1.68 5.60
C VAL A 145 -0.20 2.92 6.05
N ARG A 146 0.07 4.05 5.41
CA ARG A 146 -0.64 5.34 5.45
C ARG A 146 -0.56 5.99 4.05
N PRO A 147 -1.57 6.80 3.63
CA PRO A 147 -2.86 7.04 4.30
C PRO A 147 -3.74 5.79 4.32
N PRO A 148 -4.78 5.77 5.15
CA PRO A 148 -5.81 4.75 5.10
C PRO A 148 -6.62 4.86 3.82
N GLY A 149 -7.37 4.25 3.25
CA GLY A 149 -8.17 4.41 2.02
C GLY A 149 -9.44 3.57 2.07
N HIS A 150 -9.72 3.00 3.25
CA HIS A 150 -10.80 2.03 3.41
C HIS A 150 -12.20 2.64 3.36
N HIS A 151 -12.30 3.97 3.43
CA HIS A 151 -13.56 4.70 3.22
C HIS A 151 -13.70 5.26 1.80
N ALA A 152 -12.65 5.21 0.97
CA ALA A 152 -12.69 5.73 -0.38
C ALA A 152 -13.76 5.01 -1.22
N GLU A 153 -14.46 5.79 -2.06
CA GLU A 153 -15.41 5.28 -3.01
C GLU A 153 -14.76 5.13 -4.41
N ILE A 154 -15.55 4.72 -5.40
CA ILE A 154 -15.03 4.47 -6.75
C ILE A 154 -14.44 5.74 -7.39
N ASP A 155 -14.99 6.91 -7.09
CA ASP A 155 -14.63 8.21 -7.67
C ASP A 155 -14.49 9.33 -6.63
N SER A 156 -14.39 9.00 -5.35
CA SER A 156 -14.26 9.93 -4.24
C SER A 156 -13.22 9.44 -3.24
N ALA A 157 -12.28 10.32 -2.90
CA ALA A 157 -11.36 10.09 -1.79
C ALA A 157 -12.10 10.31 -0.46
N MET A 158 -11.80 9.52 0.58
CA MET A 158 -12.38 9.63 1.89
C MET A 158 -11.49 8.95 2.95
N GLY A 159 -11.32 9.57 4.12
CA GLY A 159 -10.62 9.03 5.30
C GLY A 159 -9.25 9.58 5.53
#